data_48e839f0db1d89a170144ead2b5004ee
#
_entry.id   48e839f0db1d89a170144ead2b5004ee
#
_cell.length_a   1.000
_cell.length_b   1.000
_cell.length_c   1.000
_cell.angle_alpha   90.00
_cell.angle_beta   90.00
_cell.angle_gamma   90.00
#
_symmetry.space_group_name_H-M   'P 1'
#
loop_
_entity.id
_entity.type
_entity.pdbx_description
1 polymer ?
#
loop_
_entity_poly.entity_id
_entity_poly.type
_entity_poly.pdbx_seq_one_letter_code
_entity_poly.pdbx_strand_id
1 'polypeptide(L)'
;MNKISYNIIIYLLYYMRVLIFGHKGWIGQQIIQLLKSQNKHEFILATSRADNLEKVREEIDIVKPTNIMSFIGRTHGKIGDKEYTTIDYLEEKGKIYDNVRDNLYSPVLLGLLCNEYNIHFTYLGTGCIFEYDKEHPYNTQYNGFTEESNPNFFGSGYSVVKGFTDQLMKLINKNILNLRIRMPITDETNSRNFITKITTYNKICSVPNSMSVLTELLPMLIDMADNKITGTYNFTNPGLISHNEILEMYKEYVDKDFTWENFTIEEQNKILSAGRSNNYLDTQKLEKLYPDIKNIKDSVRDIMKNYKL
;
A
#
# COMPACT_ATOMS: atom_id res chain seq x y z
N MET A 1 25.60 38.59 3.79
CA MET A 1 24.36 37.78 3.57
C MET A 1 23.61 37.72 4.88
N ASN A 2 22.38 38.30 4.94
CA ASN A 2 21.62 38.41 6.18
C ASN A 2 21.10 37.04 6.66
N LYS A 3 21.07 36.83 7.99
CA LYS A 3 20.51 35.63 8.64
C LYS A 3 19.12 35.22 8.11
N ILE A 4 18.34 36.19 7.66
CA ILE A 4 17.01 36.01 7.05
C ILE A 4 17.12 35.32 5.67
N SER A 5 18.10 35.69 4.84
CA SER A 5 18.34 35.07 3.54
C SER A 5 18.82 33.61 3.69
N TYR A 6 19.61 33.32 4.72
CA TYR A 6 20.11 31.96 5.00
C TYR A 6 18.97 31.05 5.50
N ASN A 7 18.10 31.54 6.36
CA ASN A 7 16.93 30.81 6.83
C ASN A 7 15.88 30.56 5.73
N ILE A 8 15.68 31.52 4.82
CA ILE A 8 14.78 31.35 3.65
C ILE A 8 15.36 30.31 2.67
N ILE A 9 16.66 30.32 2.43
CA ILE A 9 17.35 29.34 1.57
C ILE A 9 17.29 27.93 2.21
N ILE A 10 17.50 27.81 3.53
CA ILE A 10 17.38 26.54 4.27
C ILE A 10 15.92 26.06 4.23
N TYR A 11 14.93 26.92 4.41
CA TYR A 11 13.51 26.57 4.35
C TYR A 11 13.11 26.06 2.95
N LEU A 12 13.65 26.66 1.88
CA LEU A 12 13.43 26.24 0.49
C LEU A 12 14.15 24.92 0.14
N LEU A 13 15.19 24.53 0.88
CA LEU A 13 15.92 23.26 0.67
C LEU A 13 15.26 22.05 1.31
N TYR A 14 14.33 22.23 2.28
CA TYR A 14 13.62 21.17 3.00
C TYR A 14 12.12 21.08 2.70
N TYR A 15 11.66 21.73 1.64
CA TYR A 15 10.25 21.82 1.31
C TYR A 15 9.92 20.90 0.13
N MET A 16 9.12 19.84 0.37
CA MET A 16 8.62 19.04 -0.75
C MET A 16 7.53 19.80 -1.49
N ARG A 17 7.61 19.80 -2.82
CA ARG A 17 6.52 20.12 -3.73
C ARG A 17 6.05 18.83 -4.36
N VAL A 18 4.94 18.29 -3.85
CA VAL A 18 4.49 16.93 -4.13
C VAL A 18 3.39 16.93 -5.17
N LEU A 19 3.60 16.25 -6.32
CA LEU A 19 2.53 15.95 -7.29
C LEU A 19 1.93 14.59 -6.97
N ILE A 20 0.61 14.53 -6.69
CA ILE A 20 -0.06 13.34 -6.18
C ILE A 20 -0.97 12.72 -7.23
N PHE A 21 -0.63 11.52 -7.68
CA PHE A 21 -1.47 10.66 -8.51
C PHE A 21 -2.28 9.69 -7.64
N GLY A 22 -3.53 9.39 -8.04
CA GLY A 22 -4.42 8.52 -7.27
C GLY A 22 -5.04 9.21 -6.04
N HIS A 23 -5.03 10.53 -5.99
CA HIS A 23 -5.52 11.39 -4.92
C HIS A 23 -7.01 11.21 -4.58
N LYS A 24 -7.82 10.68 -5.51
CA LYS A 24 -9.26 10.38 -5.29
C LYS A 24 -9.49 9.04 -4.58
N GLY A 25 -8.45 8.19 -4.48
CA GLY A 25 -8.52 6.91 -3.79
C GLY A 25 -8.47 7.06 -2.27
N TRP A 26 -8.88 6.01 -1.55
CA TRP A 26 -8.96 6.00 -0.09
C TRP A 26 -7.63 6.35 0.60
N ILE A 27 -6.51 5.76 0.18
CA ILE A 27 -5.19 6.07 0.76
C ILE A 27 -4.72 7.46 0.33
N GLY A 28 -4.94 7.84 -0.94
CA GLY A 28 -4.59 9.18 -1.42
C GLY A 28 -5.28 10.30 -0.65
N GLN A 29 -6.55 10.13 -0.27
CA GLN A 29 -7.27 11.09 0.57
C GLN A 29 -6.66 11.21 1.97
N GLN A 30 -6.25 10.11 2.59
CA GLN A 30 -5.58 10.12 3.91
C GLN A 30 -4.24 10.87 3.85
N ILE A 31 -3.43 10.65 2.80
CA ILE A 31 -2.18 11.39 2.59
C ILE A 31 -2.44 12.90 2.44
N ILE A 32 -3.48 13.29 1.68
CA ILE A 32 -3.84 14.71 1.54
C ILE A 32 -4.22 15.32 2.89
N GLN A 33 -5.00 14.62 3.70
CA GLN A 33 -5.36 15.07 5.05
C GLN A 33 -4.13 15.24 5.94
N LEU A 34 -3.20 14.29 5.91
CA LEU A 34 -1.94 14.36 6.67
C LEU A 34 -1.08 15.54 6.21
N LEU A 35 -0.87 15.71 4.91
CA LEU A 35 -0.10 16.84 4.37
C LEU A 35 -0.72 18.20 4.75
N LYS A 36 -2.06 18.30 4.72
CA LYS A 36 -2.78 19.49 5.18
C LYS A 36 -2.57 19.75 6.67
N SER A 37 -2.69 18.72 7.50
CA SER A 37 -2.55 18.86 8.96
C SER A 37 -1.13 19.23 9.38
N GLN A 38 -0.12 18.69 8.71
CA GLN A 38 1.28 19.01 8.95
C GLN A 38 1.66 20.42 8.49
N ASN A 39 0.99 20.95 7.48
CA ASN A 39 1.22 22.29 6.88
C ASN A 39 2.71 22.60 6.63
N LYS A 40 3.49 21.55 6.28
CA LYS A 40 4.94 21.63 6.07
C LYS A 40 5.32 21.65 4.59
N HIS A 41 4.53 21.00 3.74
CA HIS A 41 4.83 20.74 2.34
C HIS A 41 3.73 21.27 1.42
N GLU A 42 4.10 21.66 0.21
CA GLU A 42 3.13 21.96 -0.85
C GLU A 42 2.71 20.67 -1.54
N PHE A 43 1.44 20.49 -1.82
CA PHE A 43 0.98 19.38 -2.62
C PHE A 43 0.03 19.83 -3.72
N ILE A 44 0.15 19.19 -4.87
CA ILE A 44 -0.64 19.43 -6.06
C ILE A 44 -1.31 18.11 -6.45
N LEU A 45 -2.59 18.17 -6.76
CA LEU A 45 -3.36 17.03 -7.22
C LEU A 45 -3.19 16.87 -8.71
N ALA A 46 -2.66 15.74 -9.16
CA ALA A 46 -2.44 15.49 -10.57
C ALA A 46 -3.76 15.54 -11.37
N THR A 47 -3.75 16.23 -12.47
CA THR A 47 -4.87 16.38 -13.40
C THR A 47 -4.75 15.46 -14.61
N SER A 48 -3.52 15.15 -15.01
CA SER A 48 -3.24 14.20 -16.08
C SER A 48 -3.53 12.76 -15.67
N ARG A 49 -3.85 11.93 -16.63
CA ARG A 49 -3.87 10.48 -16.42
C ARG A 49 -2.46 9.95 -16.45
N ALA A 50 -2.11 9.11 -15.49
CA ALA A 50 -0.77 8.55 -15.35
C ALA A 50 -0.37 7.57 -16.49
N ASP A 51 -1.32 7.16 -17.34
CA ASP A 51 -1.09 6.35 -18.55
C ASP A 51 -0.89 7.19 -19.83
N ASN A 52 -0.85 8.53 -19.70
CA ASN A 52 -0.62 9.44 -20.83
C ASN A 52 0.72 10.16 -20.67
N LEU A 53 1.74 9.63 -21.35
CA LEU A 53 3.13 10.11 -21.28
C LEU A 53 3.25 11.62 -21.50
N GLU A 54 2.65 12.13 -22.60
CA GLU A 54 2.80 13.55 -23.01
C GLU A 54 2.14 14.47 -21.97
N LYS A 55 0.95 14.12 -21.50
CA LYS A 55 0.24 14.93 -20.50
C LYS A 55 0.93 14.92 -19.14
N VAL A 56 1.54 13.79 -18.75
CA VAL A 56 2.33 13.74 -17.51
C VAL A 56 3.59 14.59 -17.64
N ARG A 57 4.28 14.58 -18.80
CA ARG A 57 5.44 15.47 -19.04
C ARG A 57 5.03 16.94 -18.96
N GLU A 58 3.99 17.35 -19.68
CA GLU A 58 3.45 18.71 -19.64
C GLU A 58 3.15 19.15 -18.20
N GLU A 59 2.52 18.28 -17.41
CA GLU A 59 2.18 18.58 -16.01
C GLU A 59 3.43 18.67 -15.12
N ILE A 60 4.43 17.81 -15.29
CA ILE A 60 5.72 17.90 -14.59
C ILE A 60 6.44 19.21 -14.93
N ASP A 61 6.47 19.62 -16.20
CA ASP A 61 7.13 20.85 -16.64
C ASP A 61 6.45 22.11 -16.07
N ILE A 62 5.13 22.11 -15.92
CA ILE A 62 4.36 23.20 -15.33
C ILE A 62 4.51 23.23 -13.80
N VAL A 63 4.32 22.07 -13.16
CA VAL A 63 4.30 21.95 -11.69
C VAL A 63 5.71 22.01 -11.11
N LYS A 64 6.71 21.47 -11.80
CA LYS A 64 8.11 21.34 -11.32
C LYS A 64 8.18 20.71 -9.93
N PRO A 65 7.61 19.51 -9.74
CA PRO A 65 7.58 18.87 -8.44
C PRO A 65 8.98 18.40 -8.02
N THR A 66 9.26 18.41 -6.73
CA THR A 66 10.45 17.76 -6.15
C THR A 66 10.20 16.28 -5.86
N ASN A 67 8.93 15.93 -5.66
CA ASN A 67 8.46 14.59 -5.33
C ASN A 67 7.17 14.28 -6.11
N ILE A 68 7.06 13.05 -6.59
CA ILE A 68 5.81 12.49 -7.11
C ILE A 68 5.40 11.33 -6.20
N MET A 69 4.14 11.28 -5.79
CA MET A 69 3.57 10.16 -5.06
C MET A 69 2.46 9.51 -5.86
N SER A 70 2.48 8.18 -5.97
CA SER A 70 1.45 7.42 -6.68
C SER A 70 0.74 6.43 -5.76
N PHE A 71 -0.56 6.67 -5.59
CA PHE A 71 -1.51 5.79 -4.90
C PHE A 71 -2.45 5.10 -5.90
N ILE A 72 -2.05 5.05 -7.18
CA ILE A 72 -2.81 4.36 -8.22
C ILE A 72 -2.68 2.85 -7.99
N GLY A 73 -3.83 2.19 -7.97
CA GLY A 73 -3.92 0.74 -7.92
C GLY A 73 -5.35 0.29 -8.19
N ARG A 74 -5.52 -0.58 -9.18
CA ARG A 74 -6.80 -1.17 -9.50
C ARG A 74 -6.97 -2.48 -8.74
N THR A 75 -7.99 -2.57 -7.88
CA THR A 75 -8.31 -3.78 -7.11
C THR A 75 -9.81 -4.09 -7.12
N HIS A 76 -10.61 -3.25 -7.76
CA HIS A 76 -12.07 -3.28 -7.70
C HIS A 76 -12.65 -2.51 -8.89
N GLY A 77 -13.93 -2.67 -9.11
CA GLY A 77 -14.66 -1.94 -10.15
C GLY A 77 -16.09 -2.41 -10.30
N LYS A 78 -16.78 -1.86 -11.29
CA LYS A 78 -18.17 -2.19 -11.62
C LYS A 78 -18.24 -2.75 -13.04
N ILE A 79 -19.08 -3.78 -13.24
CA ILE A 79 -19.39 -4.38 -14.56
C ILE A 79 -20.90 -4.52 -14.64
N GLY A 80 -21.53 -3.74 -15.52
CA GLY A 80 -22.99 -3.61 -15.52
C GLY A 80 -23.46 -3.09 -14.16
N ASP A 81 -24.40 -3.81 -13.53
CA ASP A 81 -24.91 -3.48 -12.19
C ASP A 81 -24.14 -4.13 -11.04
N LYS A 82 -23.25 -5.10 -11.36
CA LYS A 82 -22.47 -5.80 -10.35
C LYS A 82 -21.25 -4.99 -9.92
N GLU A 83 -21.15 -4.71 -8.62
CA GLU A 83 -19.98 -4.11 -7.99
C GLU A 83 -19.08 -5.19 -7.42
N TYR A 84 -17.78 -5.09 -7.72
CA TYR A 84 -16.72 -5.96 -7.20
C TYR A 84 -15.88 -5.14 -6.23
N THR A 85 -15.82 -5.54 -4.97
CA THR A 85 -15.05 -4.87 -3.92
C THR A 85 -13.64 -5.44 -3.73
N THR A 86 -13.31 -6.51 -4.47
CA THR A 86 -12.05 -7.26 -4.39
C THR A 86 -11.37 -7.41 -5.74
N ILE A 87 -10.17 -8.03 -5.75
CA ILE A 87 -9.38 -8.29 -6.95
C ILE A 87 -10.03 -9.26 -7.93
N ASP A 88 -11.10 -9.97 -7.52
CA ASP A 88 -11.89 -10.82 -8.44
C ASP A 88 -12.42 -10.03 -9.66
N TYR A 89 -12.59 -8.69 -9.53
CA TYR A 89 -12.86 -7.79 -10.66
C TYR A 89 -11.86 -7.96 -11.81
N LEU A 90 -10.59 -8.19 -11.47
CA LEU A 90 -9.50 -8.24 -12.46
C LEU A 90 -9.38 -9.58 -13.17
N GLU A 91 -10.07 -10.63 -12.67
CA GLU A 91 -10.19 -11.93 -13.30
C GLU A 91 -11.33 -11.98 -14.33
N GLU A 92 -12.18 -10.97 -14.35
CA GLU A 92 -13.30 -10.90 -15.31
C GLU A 92 -12.82 -10.64 -16.73
N LYS A 93 -13.58 -11.15 -17.70
CA LYS A 93 -13.23 -11.07 -19.14
C LYS A 93 -12.93 -9.64 -19.58
N GLY A 94 -11.75 -9.43 -20.16
CA GLY A 94 -11.28 -8.13 -20.66
C GLY A 94 -10.68 -7.22 -19.61
N LYS A 95 -10.67 -7.58 -18.32
CA LYS A 95 -10.14 -6.73 -17.23
C LYS A 95 -8.63 -6.80 -17.09
N ILE A 96 -7.97 -7.70 -17.77
CA ILE A 96 -6.49 -7.70 -17.87
C ILE A 96 -5.96 -6.37 -18.43
N TYR A 97 -6.69 -5.73 -19.35
CA TYR A 97 -6.31 -4.40 -19.86
C TYR A 97 -6.28 -3.35 -18.75
N ASP A 98 -7.35 -3.28 -17.93
CA ASP A 98 -7.41 -2.36 -16.78
C ASP A 98 -6.31 -2.67 -15.76
N ASN A 99 -6.02 -3.96 -15.53
CA ASN A 99 -4.98 -4.40 -14.63
C ASN A 99 -3.58 -3.94 -15.08
N VAL A 100 -3.23 -4.26 -16.34
CA VAL A 100 -1.92 -3.88 -16.90
C VAL A 100 -1.77 -2.36 -16.96
N ARG A 101 -2.79 -1.64 -17.41
CA ARG A 101 -2.76 -0.17 -17.50
C ARG A 101 -2.53 0.49 -16.14
N ASP A 102 -3.33 0.13 -15.13
CA ASP A 102 -3.35 0.85 -13.86
C ASP A 102 -2.31 0.29 -12.85
N ASN A 103 -2.00 -1.01 -12.90
CA ASN A 103 -1.11 -1.65 -11.94
C ASN A 103 0.32 -1.89 -12.43
N LEU A 104 0.59 -1.76 -13.74
CA LEU A 104 1.93 -1.91 -14.34
C LEU A 104 2.34 -0.66 -15.11
N TYR A 105 1.64 -0.35 -16.20
CA TYR A 105 2.06 0.69 -17.14
C TYR A 105 2.15 2.07 -16.46
N SER A 106 1.07 2.50 -15.79
CA SER A 106 1.03 3.81 -15.14
C SER A 106 2.13 4.03 -14.10
N PRO A 107 2.34 3.13 -13.11
CA PRO A 107 3.40 3.34 -12.14
C PRO A 107 4.81 3.23 -12.74
N VAL A 108 5.04 2.35 -13.71
CA VAL A 108 6.34 2.22 -14.39
C VAL A 108 6.64 3.48 -15.18
N LEU A 109 5.67 4.02 -15.92
CA LEU A 109 5.81 5.28 -16.65
C LEU A 109 6.18 6.44 -15.73
N LEU A 110 5.49 6.59 -14.59
CA LEU A 110 5.82 7.60 -13.58
C LEU A 110 7.25 7.41 -13.04
N GLY A 111 7.65 6.18 -12.74
CA GLY A 111 9.01 5.88 -12.27
C GLY A 111 10.09 6.26 -13.29
N LEU A 112 9.89 5.94 -14.57
CA LEU A 112 10.81 6.30 -15.66
C LEU A 112 10.93 7.82 -15.82
N LEU A 113 9.80 8.54 -15.80
CA LEU A 113 9.80 10.00 -15.86
C LEU A 113 10.49 10.62 -14.64
N CYS A 114 10.25 10.10 -13.44
CA CYS A 114 10.92 10.58 -12.24
C CYS A 114 12.44 10.39 -12.30
N ASN A 115 12.91 9.29 -12.88
CA ASN A 115 14.35 9.10 -13.13
C ASN A 115 14.90 10.10 -14.15
N GLU A 116 14.18 10.34 -15.24
CA GLU A 116 14.56 11.29 -16.29
C GLU A 116 14.65 12.72 -15.74
N TYR A 117 13.66 13.15 -14.99
CA TYR A 117 13.59 14.50 -14.40
C TYR A 117 14.35 14.66 -13.08
N ASN A 118 14.96 13.60 -12.56
CA ASN A 118 15.61 13.56 -11.24
C ASN A 118 14.66 13.95 -10.08
N ILE A 119 13.43 13.45 -10.13
CA ILE A 119 12.37 13.66 -9.14
C ILE A 119 12.30 12.42 -8.24
N HIS A 120 12.12 12.60 -6.92
CA HIS A 120 11.87 11.49 -6.01
C HIS A 120 10.47 10.91 -6.23
N PHE A 121 10.37 9.59 -6.42
CA PHE A 121 9.12 8.89 -6.68
C PHE A 121 8.77 7.94 -5.52
N THR A 122 7.65 8.18 -4.88
CA THR A 122 7.07 7.25 -3.90
C THR A 122 5.94 6.46 -4.55
N TYR A 123 6.13 5.15 -4.65
CA TYR A 123 5.16 4.21 -5.20
C TYR A 123 4.60 3.32 -4.11
N LEU A 124 3.26 3.26 -4.01
CA LEU A 124 2.57 2.34 -3.11
C LEU A 124 2.44 0.97 -3.78
N GLY A 125 3.39 0.11 -3.49
CA GLY A 125 3.46 -1.28 -3.93
C GLY A 125 2.60 -2.21 -3.09
N THR A 126 2.80 -3.52 -3.23
CA THR A 126 2.07 -4.53 -2.46
C THR A 126 2.95 -5.73 -2.13
N GLY A 127 2.76 -6.31 -0.95
CA GLY A 127 3.28 -7.62 -0.59
C GLY A 127 2.36 -8.79 -0.99
N CYS A 128 1.22 -8.53 -1.67
CA CYS A 128 0.35 -9.59 -2.20
C CYS A 128 0.95 -10.26 -3.45
N ILE A 129 2.26 -10.32 -3.55
CA ILE A 129 3.07 -10.94 -4.59
C ILE A 129 3.81 -12.17 -4.08
N PHE A 130 3.61 -12.51 -2.79
CA PHE A 130 4.25 -13.65 -2.13
C PHE A 130 3.21 -14.62 -1.58
N GLU A 131 3.59 -15.88 -1.47
CA GLU A 131 2.88 -16.92 -0.72
C GLU A 131 3.85 -17.78 0.06
N TYR A 132 3.40 -18.33 1.18
CA TYR A 132 4.18 -19.27 1.98
C TYR A 132 4.66 -20.44 1.12
N ASP A 133 5.93 -20.81 1.27
CA ASP A 133 6.59 -21.90 0.59
C ASP A 133 7.49 -22.70 1.53
N LYS A 134 8.33 -23.59 0.99
CA LYS A 134 9.24 -24.42 1.80
C LYS A 134 10.33 -23.61 2.49
N GLU A 135 10.77 -22.51 1.89
CA GLU A 135 11.79 -21.62 2.44
C GLU A 135 11.19 -20.62 3.42
N HIS A 136 9.93 -20.26 3.21
CA HIS A 136 9.14 -19.33 4.04
C HIS A 136 7.88 -20.06 4.54
N PRO A 137 8.03 -21.03 5.47
CA PRO A 137 6.92 -21.88 5.86
C PRO A 137 5.90 -21.15 6.74
N TYR A 138 4.65 -21.56 6.57
CA TYR A 138 3.55 -21.17 7.43
C TYR A 138 3.86 -21.46 8.91
N ASN A 139 3.49 -20.52 9.79
CA ASN A 139 3.70 -20.60 11.26
C ASN A 139 5.15 -20.42 11.76
N THR A 140 6.08 -19.96 10.95
CA THR A 140 7.39 -19.54 11.44
C THR A 140 7.52 -18.00 11.39
N GLN A 141 7.81 -17.39 12.54
CA GLN A 141 8.02 -15.93 12.63
C GLN A 141 9.43 -15.51 12.20
N TYR A 142 10.26 -16.43 11.73
CA TYR A 142 11.69 -16.19 11.61
C TYR A 142 12.23 -16.17 10.18
N ASN A 143 11.37 -16.41 9.20
CA ASN A 143 11.80 -16.44 7.80
C ASN A 143 10.77 -15.76 6.90
N GLY A 144 10.69 -14.45 7.02
CA GLY A 144 9.83 -13.61 6.19
C GLY A 144 10.46 -13.32 4.83
N PHE A 145 9.63 -13.01 3.83
CA PHE A 145 10.12 -12.49 2.55
C PHE A 145 10.77 -11.13 2.76
N THR A 146 12.02 -11.01 2.36
CA THR A 146 12.79 -9.76 2.42
C THR A 146 12.48 -8.88 1.21
N GLU A 147 13.00 -7.66 1.20
CA GLU A 147 12.91 -6.78 0.04
C GLU A 147 13.60 -7.34 -1.20
N GLU A 148 14.60 -8.21 -1.00
CA GLU A 148 15.35 -8.85 -2.10
C GLU A 148 14.65 -10.10 -2.65
N SER A 149 13.68 -10.66 -1.93
CA SER A 149 12.92 -11.82 -2.39
C SER A 149 12.20 -11.55 -3.72
N ASN A 150 12.20 -12.55 -4.60
CA ASN A 150 11.47 -12.49 -5.85
C ASN A 150 10.01 -12.88 -5.62
N PRO A 151 9.03 -12.24 -6.29
CA PRO A 151 7.64 -12.66 -6.26
C PRO A 151 7.48 -14.14 -6.61
N ASN A 152 6.70 -14.87 -5.79
CA ASN A 152 6.43 -16.29 -5.99
C ASN A 152 4.94 -16.63 -6.04
N PHE A 153 4.04 -15.64 -5.86
CA PHE A 153 2.60 -15.86 -5.92
C PHE A 153 2.01 -15.41 -7.25
N PHE A 154 1.48 -16.37 -8.01
CA PHE A 154 0.88 -16.20 -9.34
C PHE A 154 -0.60 -16.61 -9.39
N GLY A 155 -1.24 -16.79 -8.24
CA GLY A 155 -2.62 -17.28 -8.12
C GLY A 155 -3.70 -16.24 -8.47
N SER A 156 -3.33 -15.02 -8.88
CA SER A 156 -4.26 -14.01 -9.40
C SER A 156 -3.60 -13.14 -10.45
N GLY A 157 -4.37 -12.67 -11.43
CA GLY A 157 -3.90 -11.72 -12.43
C GLY A 157 -3.37 -10.42 -11.81
N TYR A 158 -3.98 -9.98 -10.70
CA TYR A 158 -3.47 -8.84 -9.91
C TYR A 158 -2.04 -9.08 -9.42
N SER A 159 -1.80 -10.21 -8.76
CA SER A 159 -0.49 -10.52 -8.15
C SER A 159 0.59 -10.71 -9.21
N VAL A 160 0.27 -11.34 -10.34
CA VAL A 160 1.19 -11.44 -11.49
C VAL A 160 1.63 -10.06 -11.97
N VAL A 161 0.68 -9.18 -12.27
CA VAL A 161 0.95 -7.82 -12.78
C VAL A 161 1.74 -6.99 -11.76
N LYS A 162 1.35 -7.04 -10.49
CA LYS A 162 2.04 -6.31 -9.41
C LYS A 162 3.43 -6.87 -9.12
N GLY A 163 3.64 -8.18 -9.28
CA GLY A 163 4.96 -8.81 -9.18
C GLY A 163 5.93 -8.28 -10.24
N PHE A 164 5.50 -8.18 -11.50
CA PHE A 164 6.30 -7.55 -12.56
C PHE A 164 6.56 -6.08 -12.27
N THR A 165 5.57 -5.33 -11.79
CA THR A 165 5.75 -3.92 -11.42
C THR A 165 6.81 -3.77 -10.32
N ASP A 166 6.76 -4.60 -9.29
CA ASP A 166 7.74 -4.60 -8.20
C ASP A 166 9.17 -4.83 -8.70
N GLN A 167 9.36 -5.80 -9.61
CA GLN A 167 10.67 -6.06 -10.21
C GLN A 167 11.16 -4.89 -11.08
N LEU A 168 10.27 -4.26 -11.87
CA LEU A 168 10.64 -3.10 -12.68
C LEU A 168 10.99 -1.89 -11.79
N MET A 169 10.32 -1.68 -10.66
CA MET A 169 10.71 -0.63 -9.71
C MET A 169 12.11 -0.84 -9.14
N LYS A 170 12.55 -2.09 -8.92
CA LYS A 170 13.92 -2.41 -8.52
C LYS A 170 14.95 -2.08 -9.61
N LEU A 171 14.60 -2.30 -10.88
CA LEU A 171 15.50 -1.99 -12.02
C LEU A 171 15.63 -0.49 -12.25
N ILE A 172 14.55 0.28 -12.10
CA ILE A 172 14.55 1.74 -12.28
C ILE A 172 15.28 2.45 -11.11
N ASN A 173 15.25 1.96 -9.95
CA ASN A 173 15.74 2.21 -8.58
C ASN A 173 16.33 3.58 -8.18
N LYS A 174 16.86 4.42 -9.09
CA LYS A 174 17.69 5.59 -8.74
C LYS A 174 17.03 6.60 -7.79
N ASN A 175 15.75 6.91 -8.00
CA ASN A 175 15.00 7.90 -7.20
C ASN A 175 13.70 7.31 -6.66
N ILE A 176 13.57 5.99 -6.57
CA ILE A 176 12.32 5.30 -6.28
C ILE A 176 12.29 4.80 -4.84
N LEU A 177 11.21 5.12 -4.15
CA LEU A 177 10.78 4.51 -2.90
C LEU A 177 9.57 3.62 -3.21
N ASN A 178 9.77 2.29 -3.20
CA ASN A 178 8.71 1.29 -3.39
C ASN A 178 8.28 0.72 -2.04
N LEU A 179 7.04 0.95 -1.64
CA LEU A 179 6.48 0.57 -0.34
C LEU A 179 5.47 -0.57 -0.49
N ARG A 180 5.83 -1.79 -0.09
CA ARG A 180 4.96 -2.97 -0.17
C ARG A 180 4.01 -3.03 1.02
N ILE A 181 2.78 -2.53 0.87
CA ILE A 181 1.73 -2.66 1.90
C ILE A 181 0.95 -3.97 1.75
N ARG A 182 0.24 -4.38 2.82
CA ARG A 182 -0.70 -5.50 2.81
C ARG A 182 -1.92 -5.22 3.68
N MET A 183 -3.10 -5.66 3.24
CA MET A 183 -4.33 -5.68 4.04
C MET A 183 -4.46 -4.41 4.90
N PRO A 184 -4.62 -3.21 4.27
CA PRO A 184 -4.53 -1.93 4.98
C PRO A 184 -5.65 -1.76 6.00
N ILE A 185 -5.27 -1.29 7.19
CA ILE A 185 -6.13 -1.12 8.38
C ILE A 185 -6.12 0.34 8.82
N THR A 186 -7.29 0.86 9.20
CA THR A 186 -7.49 2.16 9.86
C THR A 186 -8.46 2.04 11.02
N ASP A 187 -8.65 3.12 11.77
CA ASP A 187 -9.53 3.24 12.94
C ASP A 187 -10.99 3.61 12.59
N GLU A 188 -11.37 3.59 11.30
CA GLU A 188 -12.71 3.96 10.86
C GLU A 188 -13.30 2.95 9.88
N THR A 189 -14.62 2.86 9.84
CA THR A 189 -15.35 2.03 8.87
C THR A 189 -15.18 2.57 7.46
N ASN A 190 -14.65 1.70 6.57
CA ASN A 190 -14.53 1.99 5.15
C ASN A 190 -14.51 0.67 4.36
N SER A 191 -15.15 0.63 3.20
CA SER A 191 -15.17 -0.56 2.32
C SER A 191 -13.77 -1.03 1.87
N ARG A 192 -12.73 -0.21 2.06
CA ARG A 192 -11.33 -0.53 1.77
C ARG A 192 -10.56 -0.98 2.99
N ASN A 193 -11.03 -0.65 4.20
CA ASN A 193 -10.43 -1.08 5.45
C ASN A 193 -10.58 -2.59 5.62
N PHE A 194 -9.47 -3.26 5.92
CA PHE A 194 -9.46 -4.72 6.05
C PHE A 194 -10.37 -5.20 7.20
N ILE A 195 -10.44 -4.49 8.33
CA ILE A 195 -11.35 -4.81 9.43
C ILE A 195 -12.79 -4.81 8.92
N THR A 196 -13.23 -3.72 8.29
CA THR A 196 -14.60 -3.62 7.73
C THR A 196 -14.90 -4.76 6.77
N LYS A 197 -13.93 -5.16 5.94
CA LYS A 197 -14.14 -6.28 5.01
C LYS A 197 -14.40 -7.59 5.74
N ILE A 198 -13.52 -7.96 6.68
CA ILE A 198 -13.65 -9.27 7.36
C ILE A 198 -14.85 -9.33 8.29
N THR A 199 -15.33 -8.20 8.81
CA THR A 199 -16.56 -8.14 9.61
C THR A 199 -17.83 -8.23 8.77
N THR A 200 -17.76 -8.11 7.44
CA THR A 200 -18.89 -8.28 6.52
C THR A 200 -18.91 -9.63 5.80
N TYR A 201 -17.88 -10.46 5.96
CA TYR A 201 -17.82 -11.78 5.32
C TYR A 201 -18.59 -12.83 6.11
N ASN A 202 -19.32 -13.69 5.41
CA ASN A 202 -20.06 -14.79 6.03
C ASN A 202 -19.16 -15.87 6.61
N LYS A 203 -18.00 -16.10 5.97
CA LYS A 203 -17.00 -17.08 6.39
C LYS A 203 -15.59 -16.52 6.28
N ILE A 204 -14.74 -16.95 7.19
CA ILE A 204 -13.38 -16.45 7.35
C ILE A 204 -12.37 -17.58 7.14
N CYS A 205 -11.46 -17.40 6.19
CA CYS A 205 -10.26 -18.22 6.09
C CYS A 205 -9.14 -17.56 6.89
N SER A 206 -8.88 -18.08 8.08
CA SER A 206 -7.95 -17.45 9.03
C SER A 206 -6.52 -17.97 8.86
N VAL A 207 -5.68 -17.16 8.24
CA VAL A 207 -4.25 -17.41 8.03
C VAL A 207 -3.45 -16.23 8.60
N PRO A 208 -2.38 -16.45 9.38
CA PRO A 208 -1.49 -15.35 9.80
C PRO A 208 -0.85 -14.66 8.60
N ASN A 209 -0.86 -13.34 8.63
CA ASN A 209 -0.34 -12.49 7.56
C ASN A 209 0.33 -11.23 8.12
N SER A 210 1.30 -10.68 7.39
CA SER A 210 1.73 -9.30 7.58
C SER A 210 0.63 -8.34 7.15
N MET A 211 0.41 -7.26 7.92
CA MET A 211 -0.62 -6.24 7.63
C MET A 211 -0.09 -4.83 7.89
N SER A 212 -0.74 -3.83 7.30
CA SER A 212 -0.33 -2.43 7.34
C SER A 212 -1.36 -1.57 8.07
N VAL A 213 -1.02 -1.05 9.24
CA VAL A 213 -1.84 -0.07 9.97
C VAL A 213 -1.52 1.33 9.43
N LEU A 214 -2.40 1.87 8.61
CA LEU A 214 -2.15 3.08 7.84
C LEU A 214 -1.99 4.33 8.72
N THR A 215 -2.68 4.41 9.85
CA THR A 215 -2.59 5.54 10.78
C THR A 215 -1.17 5.70 11.35
N GLU A 216 -0.40 4.62 11.45
CA GLU A 216 1.01 4.65 11.87
C GLU A 216 1.95 4.78 10.67
N LEU A 217 1.68 4.07 9.57
CA LEU A 217 2.61 3.98 8.44
C LEU A 217 2.56 5.20 7.50
N LEU A 218 1.40 5.84 7.29
CA LEU A 218 1.34 6.98 6.36
C LEU A 218 2.16 8.22 6.81
N PRO A 219 2.25 8.56 8.10
CA PRO A 219 3.23 9.56 8.56
C PRO A 219 4.67 9.19 8.23
N MET A 220 5.05 7.91 8.39
CA MET A 220 6.39 7.41 8.04
C MET A 220 6.63 7.49 6.52
N LEU A 221 5.62 7.21 5.67
CA LEU A 221 5.73 7.38 4.21
C LEU A 221 6.09 8.82 3.85
N ILE A 222 5.43 9.80 4.46
CA ILE A 222 5.71 11.23 4.22
C ILE A 222 7.14 11.58 4.68
N ASP A 223 7.55 11.10 5.85
CA ASP A 223 8.90 11.30 6.37
C ASP A 223 9.96 10.66 5.46
N MET A 224 9.77 9.42 5.00
CA MET A 224 10.67 8.76 4.05
C MET A 224 10.79 9.53 2.74
N ALA A 225 9.68 10.07 2.22
CA ALA A 225 9.67 10.85 0.99
C ALA A 225 10.36 12.22 1.17
N ASP A 226 10.20 12.87 2.31
CA ASP A 226 10.85 14.13 2.67
C ASP A 226 12.37 13.94 2.78
N ASN A 227 12.81 12.86 3.42
CA ASN A 227 14.21 12.46 3.55
C ASN A 227 14.78 11.81 2.28
N LYS A 228 14.00 11.74 1.20
CA LYS A 228 14.41 11.14 -0.10
C LYS A 228 14.97 9.73 0.04
N ILE A 229 14.41 8.94 0.94
CA ILE A 229 14.74 7.52 1.10
C ILE A 229 14.35 6.79 -0.19
N THR A 230 15.22 5.90 -0.65
CA THR A 230 15.02 5.10 -1.88
C THR A 230 15.14 3.61 -1.61
N GLY A 231 14.72 2.81 -2.58
CA GLY A 231 14.72 1.36 -2.52
C GLY A 231 13.34 0.78 -2.17
N THR A 232 13.28 -0.54 -2.08
CA THR A 232 12.07 -1.25 -1.69
C THR A 232 12.04 -1.45 -0.18
N TYR A 233 10.85 -1.32 0.43
CA TYR A 233 10.58 -1.60 1.84
C TYR A 233 9.32 -2.44 1.99
N ASN A 234 9.39 -3.47 2.83
CA ASN A 234 8.22 -4.18 3.32
C ASN A 234 7.49 -3.28 4.33
N PHE A 235 6.47 -2.57 3.85
CA PHE A 235 5.82 -1.47 4.57
C PHE A 235 4.59 -1.98 5.31
N THR A 236 4.84 -2.88 6.26
CA THR A 236 3.87 -3.48 7.18
C THR A 236 4.34 -3.32 8.61
N ASN A 237 3.41 -3.43 9.56
CA ASN A 237 3.81 -3.51 10.97
C ASN A 237 4.56 -4.83 11.23
N PRO A 238 5.56 -4.85 12.13
CA PRO A 238 6.29 -6.05 12.50
C PRO A 238 5.39 -7.17 13.02
N GLY A 239 5.73 -8.41 12.66
CA GLY A 239 5.04 -9.62 13.13
C GLY A 239 3.87 -10.05 12.25
N LEU A 240 3.09 -10.97 12.78
CA LEU A 240 1.96 -11.62 12.11
C LEU A 240 0.68 -11.51 12.95
N ILE A 241 -0.45 -11.38 12.27
CA ILE A 241 -1.78 -11.47 12.86
C ILE A 241 -2.72 -12.25 11.93
N SER A 242 -3.56 -13.10 12.50
CA SER A 242 -4.59 -13.83 11.76
C SER A 242 -5.91 -13.08 11.74
N HIS A 243 -6.78 -13.46 10.82
CA HIS A 243 -8.14 -12.89 10.75
C HIS A 243 -8.91 -13.15 12.05
N ASN A 244 -8.79 -14.36 12.63
CA ASN A 244 -9.47 -14.69 13.89
C ASN A 244 -8.99 -13.80 15.03
N GLU A 245 -7.67 -13.59 15.18
CA GLU A 245 -7.15 -12.70 16.23
C GLU A 245 -7.69 -11.27 16.09
N ILE A 246 -7.86 -10.76 14.85
CA ILE A 246 -8.48 -9.46 14.61
C ILE A 246 -9.96 -9.47 15.02
N LEU A 247 -10.71 -10.53 14.65
CA LEU A 247 -12.14 -10.63 14.97
C LEU A 247 -12.39 -10.86 16.46
N GLU A 248 -11.48 -11.55 17.16
CA GLU A 248 -11.51 -11.65 18.63
C GLU A 248 -11.35 -10.27 19.29
N MET A 249 -10.39 -9.46 18.81
CA MET A 249 -10.24 -8.07 19.28
C MET A 249 -11.45 -7.21 18.90
N TYR A 250 -12.03 -7.39 17.69
CA TYR A 250 -13.24 -6.68 17.29
C TYR A 250 -14.42 -7.02 18.23
N LYS A 251 -14.59 -8.29 18.57
CA LYS A 251 -15.60 -8.74 19.53
C LYS A 251 -15.36 -8.16 20.94
N GLU A 252 -14.10 -8.09 21.37
CA GLU A 252 -13.75 -7.58 22.70
C GLU A 252 -14.01 -6.06 22.83
N TYR A 253 -13.65 -5.27 21.81
CA TYR A 253 -13.59 -3.81 21.92
C TYR A 253 -14.71 -3.07 21.20
N VAL A 254 -15.33 -3.68 20.16
CA VAL A 254 -16.27 -2.99 19.27
C VAL A 254 -17.68 -3.57 19.36
N ASP A 255 -17.84 -4.88 19.17
CA ASP A 255 -19.15 -5.56 19.13
C ASP A 255 -19.07 -6.91 19.86
N LYS A 256 -19.55 -6.94 21.11
CA LYS A 256 -19.49 -8.13 21.99
C LYS A 256 -20.33 -9.31 21.50
N ASP A 257 -21.33 -9.04 20.66
CA ASP A 257 -22.23 -10.07 20.12
C ASP A 257 -21.77 -10.58 18.76
N PHE A 258 -20.66 -10.04 18.22
CA PHE A 258 -20.13 -10.43 16.92
C PHE A 258 -19.74 -11.92 16.90
N THR A 259 -20.14 -12.61 15.84
CA THR A 259 -19.84 -14.02 15.61
C THR A 259 -19.42 -14.25 14.16
N TRP A 260 -18.61 -15.26 13.92
CA TRP A 260 -18.18 -15.66 12.56
C TRP A 260 -18.01 -17.18 12.47
N GLU A 261 -17.95 -17.67 11.26
CA GLU A 261 -17.63 -19.06 10.94
C GLU A 261 -16.30 -19.12 10.20
N ASN A 262 -15.51 -20.14 10.45
CA ASN A 262 -14.30 -20.41 9.71
C ASN A 262 -14.55 -21.44 8.60
N PHE A 263 -13.76 -21.35 7.54
CA PHE A 263 -13.63 -22.36 6.50
C PHE A 263 -12.16 -22.52 6.08
N THR A 264 -11.87 -23.61 5.37
CA THR A 264 -10.48 -23.96 5.00
C THR A 264 -10.04 -23.17 3.76
N ILE A 265 -8.72 -23.19 3.49
CA ILE A 265 -8.16 -22.62 2.25
C ILE A 265 -8.73 -23.35 1.02
N GLU A 266 -8.91 -24.68 1.09
CA GLU A 266 -9.46 -25.49 0.02
C GLU A 266 -10.93 -25.10 -0.28
N GLU A 267 -11.71 -24.84 0.74
CA GLU A 267 -13.09 -24.35 0.60
C GLU A 267 -13.11 -22.93 0.03
N GLN A 268 -12.24 -22.04 0.50
CA GLN A 268 -12.11 -20.68 -0.03
C GLN A 268 -11.76 -20.69 -1.51
N ASN A 269 -10.80 -21.50 -1.93
CA ASN A 269 -10.34 -21.59 -3.32
C ASN A 269 -11.41 -22.10 -4.30
N LYS A 270 -12.46 -22.78 -3.81
CA LYS A 270 -13.58 -23.22 -4.64
C LYS A 270 -14.57 -22.10 -4.99
N ILE A 271 -14.61 -21.02 -4.20
CA ILE A 271 -15.60 -19.94 -4.34
C ILE A 271 -15.02 -18.63 -4.88
N LEU A 272 -13.69 -18.46 -4.82
CA LEU A 272 -13.01 -17.25 -5.29
C LEU A 272 -12.44 -17.43 -6.70
N SER A 273 -12.62 -16.43 -7.55
CA SER A 273 -12.02 -16.40 -8.89
C SER A 273 -10.54 -16.07 -8.86
N ALA A 274 -10.10 -15.23 -7.89
CA ALA A 274 -8.72 -14.88 -7.67
C ALA A 274 -8.18 -15.60 -6.42
N GLY A 275 -7.03 -16.25 -6.54
CA GLY A 275 -6.29 -16.78 -5.38
C GLY A 275 -5.93 -15.67 -4.38
N ARG A 276 -5.75 -16.05 -3.13
CA ARG A 276 -5.37 -15.13 -2.05
C ARG A 276 -3.96 -15.40 -1.56
N SER A 277 -3.13 -14.37 -1.63
CA SER A 277 -1.76 -14.37 -1.13
C SER A 277 -1.75 -14.40 0.40
N ASN A 278 -1.00 -15.32 0.96
CA ASN A 278 -0.74 -15.40 2.41
C ASN A 278 0.77 -15.44 2.61
N ASN A 279 1.31 -14.53 3.42
CA ASN A 279 2.76 -14.48 3.66
C ASN A 279 3.14 -13.69 4.89
N TYR A 280 4.40 -13.85 5.28
CA TYR A 280 5.12 -13.03 6.24
C TYR A 280 6.15 -12.18 5.49
N LEU A 281 6.14 -10.87 5.67
CA LEU A 281 7.15 -9.94 5.19
C LEU A 281 8.13 -9.62 6.32
N ASP A 282 9.43 -9.78 6.06
CA ASP A 282 10.48 -9.33 6.98
C ASP A 282 10.51 -7.80 7.00
N THR A 283 10.44 -7.21 8.18
CA THR A 283 10.37 -5.76 8.39
C THR A 283 11.65 -5.17 8.98
N GLN A 284 12.71 -5.96 9.16
CA GLN A 284 13.94 -5.51 9.81
C GLN A 284 14.56 -4.25 9.17
N LYS A 285 14.40 -4.10 7.84
CA LYS A 285 14.87 -2.91 7.13
C LYS A 285 14.09 -1.66 7.52
N LEU A 286 12.77 -1.78 7.69
CA LEU A 286 11.90 -0.69 8.15
C LEU A 286 12.13 -0.39 9.63
N GLU A 287 12.26 -1.41 10.46
CA GLU A 287 12.52 -1.29 11.91
C GLU A 287 13.85 -0.58 12.22
N LYS A 288 14.87 -0.74 11.36
CA LYS A 288 16.13 0.03 11.49
C LYS A 288 15.94 1.54 11.29
N LEU A 289 14.98 1.96 10.47
CA LEU A 289 14.66 3.38 10.27
C LEU A 289 13.71 3.90 11.35
N TYR A 290 12.78 3.05 11.79
CA TYR A 290 11.72 3.38 12.77
C TYR A 290 11.70 2.34 13.89
N PRO A 291 12.65 2.41 14.86
CA PRO A 291 12.74 1.42 15.94
C PRO A 291 11.51 1.32 16.84
N ASP A 292 10.73 2.39 16.90
CA ASP A 292 9.52 2.49 17.73
C ASP A 292 8.24 2.00 17.01
N ILE A 293 8.37 1.45 15.79
CA ILE A 293 7.22 0.89 15.07
C ILE A 293 6.62 -0.27 15.86
N LYS A 294 5.31 -0.20 16.11
CA LYS A 294 4.63 -1.20 16.93
C LYS A 294 4.44 -2.52 16.20
N ASN A 295 4.46 -3.62 16.96
CA ASN A 295 4.02 -4.92 16.46
C ASN A 295 2.57 -4.86 16.00
N ILE A 296 2.24 -5.62 14.94
CA ILE A 296 0.90 -5.61 14.32
C ILE A 296 -0.23 -5.88 15.34
N LYS A 297 -0.01 -6.78 16.32
CA LYS A 297 -1.05 -7.12 17.30
C LYS A 297 -1.33 -5.95 18.25
N ASP A 298 -0.31 -5.20 18.63
CA ASP A 298 -0.46 -4.03 19.49
C ASP A 298 -1.10 -2.87 18.73
N SER A 299 -0.68 -2.64 17.48
CA SER A 299 -1.27 -1.64 16.60
C SER A 299 -2.76 -1.91 16.35
N VAL A 300 -3.12 -3.16 16.03
CA VAL A 300 -4.54 -3.53 15.82
C VAL A 300 -5.34 -3.38 17.11
N ARG A 301 -4.79 -3.75 18.27
CA ARG A 301 -5.47 -3.53 19.56
C ARG A 301 -5.75 -2.05 19.82
N ASP A 302 -4.80 -1.17 19.52
CA ASP A 302 -4.98 0.27 19.68
C ASP A 302 -6.01 0.83 18.68
N ILE A 303 -6.03 0.32 17.45
CA ILE A 303 -7.09 0.61 16.47
C ILE A 303 -8.47 0.21 17.01
N MET A 304 -8.61 -1.02 17.53
CA MET A 304 -9.91 -1.53 18.02
C MET A 304 -10.47 -0.72 19.18
N LYS A 305 -9.61 -0.25 20.11
CA LYS A 305 -10.03 0.60 21.24
C LYS A 305 -10.61 1.95 20.79
N ASN A 306 -10.25 2.43 19.62
CA ASN A 306 -10.64 3.73 19.07
C ASN A 306 -11.49 3.61 17.79
N TYR A 307 -11.98 2.40 17.47
CA TYR A 307 -12.64 2.11 16.21
C TYR A 307 -13.97 2.87 16.09
N LYS A 308 -14.13 3.59 14.98
CA LYS A 308 -15.33 4.38 14.66
C LYS A 308 -16.21 3.60 13.70
N LEU A 309 -17.41 3.24 14.15
CA LEU A 309 -18.46 2.58 13.36
C LEU A 309 -19.13 3.55 12.38
#